data_a5a0a3c10fc0056a2f20f83cc0f3d8f5
#
_entry.id   a5a0a3c10fc0056a2f20f83cc0f3d8f5
#
_cell.length_a   1.000
_cell.length_b   1.000
_cell.length_c   1.000
_cell.angle_alpha   90.00
_cell.angle_beta   90.00
_cell.angle_gamma   90.00
#
_symmetry.space_group_name_H-M   'P 1'
#
loop_
_entity.id
_entity.type
_entity.pdbx_description
1 polymer ?
#
loop_
_entity_poly.entity_id
_entity_poly.type
_entity_poly.pdbx_seq_one_letter_code
_entity_poly.pdbx_strand_id
1 'polypeptide(L)'
;GSTTGYTDKMMEIVVPAAKEKGYEPDVWFSPDSTGQKGRPYPYMIFRNMEALEIKKVRRVLKVGDTVSDIKEGRNAGAWSAGIVVGSSEMGLSLSEYEALEQDEKERLCRITADRFLEAGADKVFYTMEDLGEFLLG
;
A
#
# COMPACT_ATOMS: atom_id res chain seq x y z
N GLY A 1 -10.38 -0.24 3.48
CA GLY A 1 -10.39 1.00 2.71
C GLY A 1 -9.17 1.17 1.83
N SER A 2 -9.25 2.07 0.89
CA SER A 2 -8.16 2.33 -0.05
C SER A 2 -7.80 3.82 -0.09
N THR A 3 -6.52 4.11 -0.29
CA THR A 3 -6.00 5.43 -0.64
C THR A 3 -5.34 5.31 -2.01
N THR A 4 -5.42 6.35 -2.83
CA THR A 4 -4.90 6.30 -4.19
C THR A 4 -4.27 7.63 -4.61
N GLY A 5 -3.34 7.57 -5.57
CA GLY A 5 -2.81 8.75 -6.24
C GLY A 5 -3.64 9.16 -7.46
N TYR A 6 -4.62 8.36 -7.85
CA TYR A 6 -5.50 8.67 -8.97
C TYR A 6 -6.55 9.73 -8.61
N THR A 7 -7.03 10.46 -9.61
CA THR A 7 -8.16 11.38 -9.42
C THR A 7 -9.47 10.62 -9.25
N ASP A 8 -10.51 11.28 -8.74
CA ASP A 8 -11.85 10.69 -8.65
C ASP A 8 -12.33 10.19 -10.00
N LYS A 9 -12.10 10.96 -11.06
CA LYS A 9 -12.47 10.58 -12.43
C LYS A 9 -11.80 9.30 -12.89
N MET A 10 -10.51 9.12 -12.56
CA MET A 10 -9.79 7.88 -12.85
C MET A 10 -10.35 6.71 -12.04
N MET A 11 -10.70 6.96 -10.78
CA MET A 11 -11.26 5.93 -9.90
C MET A 11 -12.64 5.46 -10.33
N GLU A 12 -13.45 6.32 -10.97
CA GLU A 12 -14.73 5.92 -11.54
C GLU A 12 -14.61 4.79 -12.57
N ILE A 13 -13.44 4.68 -13.21
CA ILE A 13 -13.12 3.62 -14.16
C ILE A 13 -12.45 2.42 -13.46
N VAL A 14 -11.50 2.70 -12.57
CA VAL A 14 -10.67 1.68 -11.92
C VAL A 14 -11.45 0.84 -10.93
N VAL A 15 -12.33 1.46 -10.12
CA VAL A 15 -13.07 0.74 -9.05
C VAL A 15 -14.00 -0.36 -9.62
N PRO A 16 -14.84 -0.07 -10.61
CA PRO A 16 -15.67 -1.13 -11.21
C PRO A 16 -14.84 -2.25 -11.85
N ALA A 17 -13.74 -1.91 -12.53
CA ALA A 17 -12.85 -2.90 -13.15
C ALA A 17 -12.18 -3.80 -12.13
N ALA A 18 -11.74 -3.24 -11.00
CA ALA A 18 -11.15 -3.98 -9.89
C ALA A 18 -12.18 -4.91 -9.23
N LYS A 19 -13.43 -4.44 -9.07
CA LYS A 19 -14.53 -5.24 -8.52
C LYS A 19 -14.81 -6.49 -9.36
N GLU A 20 -14.81 -6.36 -10.68
CA GLU A 20 -14.98 -7.48 -11.60
C GLU A 20 -13.89 -8.54 -11.42
N LYS A 21 -12.69 -8.13 -10.99
CA LYS A 21 -11.55 -9.01 -10.72
C LYS A 21 -11.50 -9.50 -9.27
N GLY A 22 -12.52 -9.20 -8.47
CA GLY A 22 -12.64 -9.67 -7.09
C GLY A 22 -12.09 -8.74 -6.02
N TYR A 23 -11.68 -7.52 -6.38
CA TYR A 23 -11.22 -6.52 -5.41
C TYR A 23 -12.24 -5.39 -5.29
N GLU A 24 -12.82 -5.26 -4.11
CA GLU A 24 -13.77 -4.18 -3.80
C GLU A 24 -13.48 -3.63 -2.40
N PRO A 25 -12.85 -2.46 -2.27
CA PRO A 25 -12.69 -1.83 -0.97
C PRO A 25 -14.04 -1.32 -0.46
N ASP A 26 -14.23 -1.32 0.86
CA ASP A 26 -15.45 -0.76 1.47
C ASP A 26 -15.58 0.72 1.16
N VAL A 27 -14.47 1.44 1.19
CA VAL A 27 -14.37 2.85 0.82
C VAL A 27 -13.03 3.12 0.12
N TRP A 28 -13.00 4.18 -0.69
CA TRP A 28 -11.77 4.68 -1.28
C TRP A 28 -11.74 6.20 -1.28
N PHE A 29 -10.55 6.78 -1.20
CA PHE A 29 -10.37 8.23 -1.25
C PHE A 29 -9.17 8.58 -2.13
N SER A 30 -9.33 9.62 -2.92
CA SER A 30 -8.31 10.19 -3.77
C SER A 30 -7.82 11.53 -3.21
N PRO A 31 -6.76 12.14 -3.77
CA PRO A 31 -6.34 13.49 -3.39
C PRO A 31 -7.42 14.55 -3.60
N ASP A 32 -8.41 14.32 -4.48
CA ASP A 32 -9.53 15.23 -4.68
C ASP A 32 -10.35 15.43 -3.40
N SER A 33 -10.45 14.40 -2.56
CA SER A 33 -11.17 14.47 -1.28
C SER A 33 -10.43 15.27 -0.19
N THR A 34 -9.14 15.56 -0.40
CA THR A 34 -8.25 16.17 0.59
C THR A 34 -7.59 17.45 0.10
N GLY A 35 -8.23 18.17 -0.83
CA GLY A 35 -7.71 19.42 -1.37
C GLY A 35 -6.41 19.23 -2.15
N GLN A 36 -6.30 18.14 -2.90
CA GLN A 36 -5.13 17.75 -3.69
C GLN A 36 -3.90 17.38 -2.85
N LYS A 37 -4.10 17.05 -1.57
CA LYS A 37 -3.02 16.62 -0.66
C LYS A 37 -3.00 15.10 -0.57
N GLY A 38 -2.40 14.48 -1.59
CA GLY A 38 -2.19 13.03 -1.63
C GLY A 38 -0.98 12.62 -0.79
N ARG A 39 -0.49 11.39 -1.02
CA ARG A 39 0.69 10.87 -0.32
C ARG A 39 1.89 11.80 -0.47
N PRO A 40 2.70 11.99 0.54
CA PRO A 40 2.74 11.31 1.85
C PRO A 40 1.87 11.96 2.94
N TYR A 41 0.99 12.90 2.59
CA TYR A 41 0.04 13.45 3.57
C TYR A 41 -0.89 12.34 4.07
N PRO A 42 -1.26 12.35 5.36
CA PRO A 42 -2.07 11.26 5.94
C PRO A 42 -3.58 11.42 5.75
N TYR A 43 -4.03 12.43 5.05
CA TYR A 43 -5.43 12.85 5.03
C TYR A 43 -6.38 11.81 4.43
N MET A 44 -5.94 11.07 3.40
CA MET A 44 -6.78 10.01 2.83
C MET A 44 -6.98 8.85 3.82
N ILE A 45 -5.98 8.56 4.66
CA ILE A 45 -6.12 7.58 5.75
C ILE A 45 -7.16 8.08 6.74
N PHE A 46 -7.11 9.36 7.12
CA PHE A 46 -8.09 9.94 8.04
C PHE A 46 -9.50 9.92 7.46
N ARG A 47 -9.66 10.17 6.17
CA ARG A 47 -10.97 10.03 5.49
C ARG A 47 -11.50 8.60 5.55
N ASN A 48 -10.64 7.62 5.33
CA ASN A 48 -11.00 6.21 5.51
C ASN A 48 -11.45 5.92 6.94
N MET A 49 -10.72 6.40 7.92
CA MET A 49 -11.06 6.21 9.34
C MET A 49 -12.43 6.82 9.68
N GLU A 50 -12.69 8.03 9.21
CA GLU A 50 -13.99 8.68 9.43
C GLU A 50 -15.13 7.86 8.82
N ALA A 51 -14.98 7.45 7.55
CA ALA A 51 -16.01 6.71 6.84
C ALA A 51 -16.28 5.32 7.43
N LEU A 52 -15.23 4.65 7.93
CA LEU A 52 -15.33 3.32 8.55
C LEU A 52 -15.51 3.37 10.07
N GLU A 53 -15.66 4.57 10.63
CA GLU A 53 -15.87 4.79 12.07
C GLU A 53 -14.75 4.19 12.94
N ILE A 54 -13.51 4.26 12.47
CA ILE A 54 -12.33 3.80 13.23
C ILE A 54 -11.88 4.92 14.15
N LYS A 55 -11.97 4.68 15.45
CA LYS A 55 -11.70 5.70 16.48
C LYS A 55 -10.24 5.79 16.89
N LYS A 56 -9.45 4.75 16.64
CA LYS A 56 -8.06 4.66 17.10
C LYS A 56 -7.14 4.36 15.93
N VAL A 57 -6.26 5.30 15.59
CA VAL A 57 -5.30 5.16 14.49
C VAL A 57 -4.37 3.94 14.67
N ARG A 58 -4.10 3.54 15.91
CA ARG A 58 -3.26 2.36 16.19
C ARG A 58 -3.96 1.03 15.87
N ARG A 59 -5.20 1.07 15.43
CA ARG A 59 -5.92 -0.10 14.87
C ARG A 59 -5.90 -0.10 13.34
N VAL A 60 -5.17 0.82 12.74
CA VAL A 60 -5.05 0.96 11.28
C VAL A 60 -3.69 0.44 10.85
N LEU A 61 -3.67 -0.39 9.82
CA LEU A 61 -2.48 -0.82 9.12
C LEU A 61 -2.53 -0.29 7.70
N LYS A 62 -1.56 0.54 7.34
CA LYS A 62 -1.36 0.97 5.96
C LYS A 62 -0.46 -0.04 5.26
N VAL A 63 -0.96 -0.64 4.20
CA VAL A 63 -0.21 -1.59 3.36
C VAL A 63 0.04 -0.95 2.01
N GLY A 64 1.26 -0.98 1.53
CA GLY A 64 1.58 -0.41 0.24
C GLY A 64 2.85 -0.98 -0.37
N ASP A 65 3.14 -0.54 -1.59
CA ASP A 65 4.24 -1.04 -2.40
C ASP A 65 5.21 0.06 -2.84
N THR A 66 5.10 1.24 -2.21
CA THR A 66 6.02 2.37 -2.43
C THR A 66 6.46 2.99 -1.11
N VAL A 67 7.59 3.68 -1.13
CA VAL A 67 8.07 4.48 0.01
C VAL A 67 7.03 5.52 0.41
N SER A 68 6.33 6.10 -0.56
CA SER A 68 5.27 7.08 -0.31
C SER A 68 4.11 6.51 0.51
N ASP A 69 3.75 5.25 0.27
CA ASP A 69 2.75 4.53 1.08
C ASP A 69 3.19 4.39 2.54
N ILE A 70 4.44 4.02 2.74
CA ILE A 70 5.02 3.86 4.08
C ILE A 70 4.98 5.19 4.84
N LYS A 71 5.39 6.26 4.18
CA LYS A 71 5.38 7.62 4.77
C LYS A 71 3.97 8.10 5.07
N GLU A 72 3.01 7.78 4.22
CA GLU A 72 1.60 8.09 4.46
C GLU A 72 1.10 7.47 5.77
N GLY A 73 1.36 6.18 5.96
CA GLY A 73 1.00 5.48 7.19
C GLY A 73 1.72 6.04 8.42
N ARG A 74 3.02 6.32 8.30
CA ARG A 74 3.80 6.92 9.39
C ARG A 74 3.28 8.30 9.78
N ASN A 75 2.99 9.13 8.80
CA ASN A 75 2.48 10.48 9.04
C ASN A 75 1.09 10.46 9.69
N ALA A 76 0.30 9.43 9.42
CA ALA A 76 -1.00 9.24 10.08
C ALA A 76 -0.88 8.76 11.53
N GLY A 77 0.26 8.20 11.92
CA GLY A 77 0.42 7.51 13.20
C GLY A 77 -0.09 6.06 13.18
N ALA A 78 -0.38 5.53 12.00
CA ALA A 78 -0.80 4.15 11.79
C ALA A 78 0.41 3.20 11.74
N TRP A 79 0.15 1.91 11.77
CA TRP A 79 1.16 0.91 11.41
C TRP A 79 1.37 0.95 9.90
N SER A 80 2.59 0.70 9.44
CA SER A 80 2.92 0.67 8.01
C SER A 80 3.62 -0.62 7.65
N ALA A 81 3.16 -1.25 6.56
CA ALA A 81 3.76 -2.46 6.03
C ALA A 81 4.02 -2.32 4.52
N GLY A 82 5.20 -2.75 4.09
CA GLY A 82 5.56 -2.79 2.68
C GLY A 82 5.45 -4.19 2.11
N ILE A 83 5.00 -4.30 0.86
CA ILE A 83 4.97 -5.54 0.09
C ILE A 83 6.04 -5.45 -1.01
N VAL A 84 6.90 -6.43 -1.08
CA VAL A 84 8.13 -6.38 -1.88
C VAL A 84 7.95 -6.90 -3.31
N VAL A 85 7.48 -8.15 -3.46
CA VAL A 85 7.38 -8.79 -4.77
C VAL A 85 6.25 -8.18 -5.58
N GLY A 86 6.57 -7.75 -6.79
CA GLY A 86 5.63 -7.07 -7.66
C GLY A 86 5.39 -5.60 -7.30
N SER A 87 6.19 -5.05 -6.38
CA SER A 87 6.03 -3.65 -5.97
C SER A 87 6.49 -2.65 -7.02
N SER A 88 5.87 -1.50 -7.03
CA SER A 88 6.33 -0.35 -7.84
C SER A 88 7.73 0.11 -7.38
N GLU A 89 8.06 -0.05 -6.11
CA GLU A 89 9.37 0.31 -5.58
C GLU A 89 10.49 -0.54 -6.18
N MET A 90 10.26 -1.84 -6.37
CA MET A 90 11.22 -2.73 -7.04
C MET A 90 11.35 -2.38 -8.54
N GLY A 91 10.24 -1.95 -9.16
CA GLY A 91 10.24 -1.46 -10.54
C GLY A 91 10.24 -2.54 -11.61
N LEU A 92 9.94 -3.78 -11.27
CA LEU A 92 9.86 -4.91 -12.21
C LEU A 92 8.44 -5.42 -12.34
N SER A 93 8.06 -5.83 -13.55
CA SER A 93 6.85 -6.61 -13.74
C SER A 93 7.01 -8.00 -13.10
N LEU A 94 5.90 -8.69 -12.86
CA LEU A 94 5.96 -10.05 -12.30
C LEU A 94 6.73 -10.98 -13.20
N SER A 95 6.53 -10.91 -14.52
CA SER A 95 7.25 -11.75 -15.49
C SER A 95 8.75 -11.43 -15.52
N GLU A 96 9.14 -10.16 -15.41
CA GLU A 96 10.55 -9.77 -15.31
C GLU A 96 11.19 -10.32 -14.03
N TYR A 97 10.48 -10.24 -12.91
CA TYR A 97 10.94 -10.78 -11.64
C TYR A 97 11.10 -12.31 -11.71
N GLU A 98 10.10 -13.02 -12.21
CA GLU A 98 10.12 -14.49 -12.31
C GLU A 98 11.24 -15.01 -13.21
N ALA A 99 11.66 -14.20 -14.20
CA ALA A 99 12.75 -14.55 -15.12
C ALA A 99 14.14 -14.41 -14.48
N LEU A 100 14.27 -13.81 -13.32
CA LEU A 100 15.54 -13.61 -12.64
C LEU A 100 16.06 -14.92 -12.01
N GLU A 101 17.39 -15.03 -11.92
CA GLU A 101 18.03 -16.05 -11.11
C GLU A 101 17.71 -15.85 -9.62
N GLN A 102 17.73 -16.93 -8.86
CA GLN A 102 17.35 -16.90 -7.44
C GLN A 102 18.18 -15.90 -6.63
N ASP A 103 19.49 -15.84 -6.86
CA ASP A 103 20.39 -14.90 -6.16
C ASP A 103 20.02 -13.45 -6.42
N GLU A 104 19.63 -13.13 -7.65
CA GLU A 104 19.21 -11.78 -8.05
C GLU A 104 17.86 -11.42 -7.44
N LYS A 105 16.92 -12.38 -7.41
CA LYS A 105 15.63 -12.20 -6.73
C LYS A 105 15.85 -11.83 -5.26
N GLU A 106 16.70 -12.58 -4.56
CA GLU A 106 17.00 -12.35 -3.14
C GLU A 106 17.65 -10.99 -2.92
N ARG A 107 18.58 -10.61 -3.80
CA ARG A 107 19.25 -9.30 -3.73
C ARG A 107 18.27 -8.15 -3.88
N LEU A 108 17.41 -8.19 -4.90
CA LEU A 108 16.43 -7.14 -5.16
C LEU A 108 15.35 -7.08 -4.09
N CYS A 109 14.92 -8.22 -3.56
CA CYS A 109 13.98 -8.26 -2.43
C CYS A 109 14.59 -7.59 -1.21
N ARG A 110 15.84 -7.86 -0.89
CA ARG A 110 16.55 -7.26 0.24
C ARG A 110 16.68 -5.75 0.09
N ILE A 111 17.08 -5.28 -1.09
CA ILE A 111 17.23 -3.85 -1.39
C ILE A 111 15.88 -3.14 -1.23
N THR A 112 14.82 -3.72 -1.77
CA THR A 112 13.47 -3.14 -1.70
C THR A 112 12.96 -3.13 -0.26
N ALA A 113 13.14 -4.24 0.46
CA ALA A 113 12.76 -4.32 1.88
C ALA A 113 13.48 -3.26 2.72
N ASP A 114 14.79 -3.06 2.49
CA ASP A 114 15.57 -2.06 3.20
C ASP A 114 15.06 -0.64 2.93
N ARG A 115 14.65 -0.34 1.71
CA ARG A 115 14.04 0.95 1.38
C ARG A 115 12.77 1.20 2.19
N PHE A 116 11.91 0.19 2.33
CA PHE A 116 10.70 0.30 3.13
C PHE A 116 11.02 0.51 4.61
N LEU A 117 11.99 -0.24 5.14
CA LEU A 117 12.40 -0.11 6.54
C LEU A 117 13.02 1.26 6.81
N GLU A 118 13.87 1.77 5.92
CA GLU A 118 14.45 3.12 6.02
C GLU A 118 13.38 4.21 5.97
N ALA A 119 12.31 4.00 5.21
CA ALA A 119 11.17 4.92 5.17
C ALA A 119 10.30 4.87 6.42
N GLY A 120 10.51 3.89 7.29
CA GLY A 120 9.82 3.76 8.57
C GLY A 120 8.76 2.67 8.63
N ALA A 121 8.80 1.68 7.72
CA ALA A 121 7.89 0.55 7.80
C ALA A 121 8.07 -0.20 9.13
N ASP A 122 6.98 -0.55 9.76
CA ASP A 122 6.99 -1.39 10.98
C ASP A 122 7.25 -2.85 10.63
N LYS A 123 6.77 -3.29 9.46
CA LYS A 123 7.01 -4.61 8.90
C LYS A 123 7.12 -4.57 7.39
N VAL A 124 7.81 -5.57 6.86
CA VAL A 124 7.92 -5.81 5.41
C VAL A 124 7.56 -7.26 5.16
N PHE A 125 6.70 -7.48 4.17
CA PHE A 125 6.31 -8.81 3.72
C PHE A 125 6.74 -8.98 2.27
N TYR A 126 7.17 -10.17 1.89
CA TYR A 126 7.55 -10.41 0.50
C TYR A 126 6.33 -10.49 -0.39
N THR A 127 5.24 -11.13 0.08
CA THR A 127 4.00 -11.29 -0.69
C THR A 127 2.77 -10.89 0.13
N MET A 128 1.64 -10.70 -0.56
CA MET A 128 0.35 -10.46 0.10
C MET A 128 -0.10 -11.68 0.92
N GLU A 129 0.28 -12.88 0.47
CA GLU A 129 0.00 -14.12 1.21
C GLU A 129 0.68 -14.11 2.57
N ASP A 130 1.94 -13.69 2.63
CA ASP A 130 2.69 -13.57 3.88
C ASP A 130 2.01 -12.59 4.85
N LEU A 131 1.52 -11.47 4.33
CA LEU A 131 0.73 -10.50 5.11
C LEU A 131 -0.55 -11.16 5.63
N GLY A 132 -1.26 -11.88 4.77
CA GLY A 132 -2.50 -12.57 5.14
C GLY A 132 -2.28 -13.57 6.27
N GLU A 133 -1.25 -14.38 6.18
CA GLU A 133 -0.86 -15.33 7.22
C GLU A 133 -0.55 -14.63 8.55
N PHE A 134 0.17 -13.53 8.50
CA PHE A 134 0.49 -12.74 9.68
C PHE A 134 -0.77 -12.18 10.36
N LEU A 135 -1.72 -11.67 9.58
CA LEU A 135 -2.96 -11.08 10.12
C LEU A 135 -3.92 -12.12 10.68
N LEU A 136 -3.93 -13.33 10.11
CA LEU A 136 -4.81 -14.42 10.53
C LEU A 136 -4.20 -15.31 11.61
N GLY A 137 -2.90 -15.30 11.70
CA GLY A 137 -2.15 -16.09 12.68
C GLY A 137 -2.00 -15.39 13.99
#